data_1b16f4ddb46895bbc7e2e92ab131557d
#
_entry.id   1b16f4ddb46895bbc7e2e92ab131557d
#
_cell.length_a   1.000
_cell.length_b   1.000
_cell.length_c   1.000
_cell.angle_alpha   90.00
_cell.angle_beta   90.00
_cell.angle_gamma   90.00
#
_symmetry.space_group_name_H-M   'P 1'
#
loop_
_entity.id
_entity.type
_entity.pdbx_description
1 polymer ?
#
loop_
_entity_poly.entity_id
_entity_poly.type
_entity_poly.pdbx_seq_one_letter_code
_entity_poly.pdbx_strand_id
1 'polypeptide(L)'
;MKLLEGKTALITGAARGIGKALAIKFAQEGANIAFTDLVLNDEMAAGLEATRKEIEAVGVVCRAYAGNAADFEQTEATVKQIKEDFGTIDILVNNAGITKDGLMLRMTEKQWDDVINVNLKSAFNFIHACVPVMMRQRGGSIINMASVVGVHGNAGQANYAASKAGMIALAKSVAQEMGPKG
;
A
#
# COMPACT_ATOMS: atom_id res chain seq x y z
N MET A 1 13.48 -8.48 -21.84
CA MET A 1 13.58 -7.09 -21.34
C MET A 1 12.69 -7.01 -20.11
N LYS A 2 13.22 -6.60 -18.97
CA LYS A 2 12.45 -6.44 -17.74
C LYS A 2 11.80 -5.05 -17.74
N LEU A 3 10.48 -4.98 -17.52
CA LEU A 3 9.72 -3.73 -17.63
C LEU A 3 10.02 -2.71 -16.53
N LEU A 4 10.46 -3.18 -15.35
CA LEU A 4 10.66 -2.38 -14.14
C LEU A 4 12.12 -2.36 -13.68
N GLU A 5 13.06 -2.68 -14.58
CA GLU A 5 14.49 -2.70 -14.23
C GLU A 5 14.96 -1.35 -13.70
N GLY A 6 15.64 -1.36 -12.54
CA GLY A 6 16.13 -0.15 -11.88
C GLY A 6 15.05 0.69 -11.15
N LYS A 7 13.78 0.25 -11.14
CA LYS A 7 12.70 0.89 -10.39
C LYS A 7 12.62 0.37 -8.97
N THR A 8 12.14 1.20 -8.06
CA THR A 8 11.81 0.80 -6.69
C THR A 8 10.29 0.87 -6.49
N ALA A 9 9.69 -0.25 -6.10
CA ALA A 9 8.26 -0.34 -5.80
C ALA A 9 8.05 -0.51 -4.29
N LEU A 10 7.22 0.37 -3.72
CA LEU A 10 6.71 0.27 -2.36
C LEU A 10 5.29 -0.30 -2.39
N ILE A 11 5.08 -1.43 -1.70
CA ILE A 11 3.79 -2.14 -1.69
C ILE A 11 3.33 -2.32 -0.25
N THR A 12 2.15 -1.82 0.09
CA THR A 12 1.60 -1.94 1.44
C THR A 12 0.78 -3.21 1.63
N GLY A 13 0.86 -3.85 2.81
CA GLY A 13 0.13 -5.08 3.10
C GLY A 13 0.60 -6.25 2.23
N ALA A 14 1.90 -6.44 2.07
CA ALA A 14 2.44 -7.37 1.09
C ALA A 14 3.18 -8.58 1.68
N ALA A 15 3.04 -8.85 2.98
CA ALA A 15 3.55 -10.11 3.55
C ALA A 15 2.78 -11.36 3.04
N ARG A 16 1.59 -11.17 2.46
CA ARG A 16 0.73 -12.26 1.97
C ARG A 16 -0.25 -11.80 0.89
N GLY A 17 -1.01 -12.77 0.34
CA GLY A 17 -2.14 -12.50 -0.57
C GLY A 17 -1.77 -11.73 -1.83
N ILE A 18 -2.63 -10.81 -2.23
CA ILE A 18 -2.48 -10.02 -3.47
C ILE A 18 -1.22 -9.17 -3.43
N GLY A 19 -0.93 -8.50 -2.30
CA GLY A 19 0.25 -7.67 -2.15
C GLY A 19 1.55 -8.44 -2.36
N LYS A 20 1.66 -9.65 -1.78
CA LYS A 20 2.80 -10.55 -1.99
C LYS A 20 2.93 -10.97 -3.46
N ALA A 21 1.82 -11.36 -4.10
CA ALA A 21 1.84 -11.75 -5.50
C ALA A 21 2.29 -10.60 -6.43
N LEU A 22 1.84 -9.37 -6.14
CA LEU A 22 2.30 -8.16 -6.84
C LEU A 22 3.79 -7.92 -6.62
N ALA A 23 4.28 -8.02 -5.38
CA ALA A 23 5.68 -7.84 -5.05
C ALA A 23 6.58 -8.82 -5.80
N ILE A 24 6.21 -10.10 -5.83
CA ILE A 24 6.93 -11.14 -6.60
C ILE A 24 6.90 -10.82 -8.09
N LYS A 25 5.73 -10.45 -8.64
CA LYS A 25 5.62 -10.13 -10.07
C LYS A 25 6.45 -8.91 -10.44
N PHE A 26 6.43 -7.86 -9.64
CA PHE A 26 7.25 -6.66 -9.87
C PHE A 26 8.75 -6.98 -9.78
N ALA A 27 9.16 -7.83 -8.83
CA ALA A 27 10.53 -8.33 -8.71
C ALA A 27 10.97 -9.11 -9.98
N GLN A 28 10.12 -9.98 -10.51
CA GLN A 28 10.36 -10.71 -11.75
C GLN A 28 10.55 -9.76 -12.95
N GLU A 29 9.86 -8.62 -12.95
CA GLU A 29 10.04 -7.54 -13.93
C GLU A 29 11.22 -6.61 -13.62
N GLY A 30 12.01 -6.91 -12.58
CA GLY A 30 13.27 -6.23 -12.28
C GLY A 30 13.19 -5.09 -11.28
N ALA A 31 12.03 -4.84 -10.66
CA ALA A 31 11.93 -3.84 -9.62
C ALA A 31 12.59 -4.29 -8.32
N ASN A 32 13.27 -3.37 -7.65
CA ASN A 32 13.58 -3.52 -6.23
C ASN A 32 12.31 -3.33 -5.41
N ILE A 33 12.15 -4.09 -4.35
CA ILE A 33 10.91 -4.15 -3.58
C ILE A 33 11.13 -3.65 -2.15
N ALA A 34 10.42 -2.59 -1.79
CA ALA A 34 10.11 -2.23 -0.42
C ALA A 34 8.68 -2.66 -0.13
N PHE A 35 8.43 -3.37 0.95
CA PHE A 35 7.05 -3.68 1.32
C PHE A 35 6.81 -3.55 2.81
N THR A 36 5.56 -3.20 3.17
CA THR A 36 5.16 -3.04 4.56
C THR A 36 4.06 -4.03 4.91
N ASP A 37 4.01 -4.44 6.17
CA ASP A 37 2.86 -5.15 6.74
C ASP A 37 2.78 -4.91 8.25
N LEU A 38 1.60 -5.15 8.82
CA LEU A 38 1.37 -5.09 10.25
C LEU A 38 1.96 -6.34 10.92
N VAL A 39 2.77 -6.14 11.94
CA VAL A 39 3.34 -7.22 12.75
C VAL A 39 2.90 -7.04 14.20
N LEU A 40 2.12 -7.99 14.70
CA LEU A 40 1.59 -8.00 16.07
C LEU A 40 2.14 -9.15 16.92
N ASN A 41 2.78 -10.15 16.29
CA ASN A 41 3.33 -11.33 16.96
C ASN A 41 4.46 -11.95 16.13
N ASP A 42 5.13 -12.94 16.71
CA ASP A 42 6.28 -13.62 16.09
C ASP A 42 5.92 -14.38 14.80
N GLU A 43 4.71 -14.93 14.70
CA GLU A 43 4.25 -15.60 13.49
C GLU A 43 4.14 -14.63 12.31
N MET A 44 3.59 -13.43 12.54
CA MET A 44 3.52 -12.37 11.53
C MET A 44 4.91 -11.86 11.17
N ALA A 45 5.81 -11.74 12.13
CA ALA A 45 7.20 -11.36 11.87
C ALA A 45 7.92 -12.42 11.02
N ALA A 46 7.74 -13.69 11.31
CA ALA A 46 8.28 -14.80 10.52
C ALA A 46 7.70 -14.82 9.10
N GLY A 47 6.41 -14.56 8.95
CA GLY A 47 5.74 -14.46 7.64
C GLY A 47 6.27 -13.30 6.78
N LEU A 48 6.50 -12.14 7.41
CA LEU A 48 7.11 -10.97 6.77
C LEU A 48 8.50 -11.31 6.23
N GLU A 49 9.34 -11.92 7.07
CA GLU A 49 10.71 -12.31 6.71
C GLU A 49 10.76 -13.42 5.66
N ALA A 50 9.86 -14.40 5.73
CA ALA A 50 9.74 -15.45 4.71
C ALA A 50 9.42 -14.86 3.33
N THR A 51 8.49 -13.91 3.27
CA THR A 51 8.13 -13.21 2.03
C THR A 51 9.29 -12.37 1.51
N ARG A 52 10.04 -11.68 2.37
CA ARG A 52 11.23 -10.94 2.00
C ARG A 52 12.26 -11.84 1.30
N LYS A 53 12.57 -13.00 1.91
CA LYS A 53 13.51 -13.97 1.33
C LYS A 53 13.05 -14.54 -0.01
N GLU A 54 11.75 -14.81 -0.15
CA GLU A 54 11.18 -15.31 -1.39
C GLU A 54 11.31 -14.29 -2.53
N ILE A 55 11.10 -13.01 -2.23
CA ILE A 55 11.28 -11.94 -3.22
C ILE A 55 12.76 -11.75 -3.57
N GLU A 56 13.67 -11.78 -2.58
CA GLU A 56 15.11 -11.68 -2.83
C GLU A 56 15.65 -12.84 -3.70
N ALA A 57 15.07 -14.03 -3.58
CA ALA A 57 15.43 -15.18 -4.39
C ALA A 57 15.18 -14.96 -5.90
N VAL A 58 14.37 -13.96 -6.28
CA VAL A 58 14.19 -13.54 -7.68
C VAL A 58 15.42 -12.79 -8.22
N GLY A 59 16.29 -12.30 -7.34
CA GLY A 59 17.55 -11.61 -7.72
C GLY A 59 17.47 -10.08 -7.70
N VAL A 60 16.54 -9.52 -6.97
CA VAL A 60 16.40 -8.06 -6.73
C VAL A 60 16.66 -7.71 -5.26
N VAL A 61 16.88 -6.44 -4.97
CA VAL A 61 16.91 -5.96 -3.57
C VAL A 61 15.50 -5.96 -3.01
N CYS A 62 15.31 -6.59 -1.86
CA CYS A 62 14.03 -6.58 -1.15
C CYS A 62 14.23 -6.20 0.31
N ARG A 63 13.43 -5.27 0.83
CA ARG A 63 13.36 -4.93 2.25
C ARG A 63 11.93 -4.92 2.75
N ALA A 64 11.74 -5.46 3.94
CA ALA A 64 10.46 -5.53 4.63
C ALA A 64 10.44 -4.58 5.82
N TYR A 65 9.34 -3.87 6.00
CA TYR A 65 9.17 -2.89 7.07
C TYR A 65 7.90 -3.24 7.86
N ALA A 66 8.08 -3.55 9.14
CA ALA A 66 6.94 -3.75 10.04
C ALA A 66 6.36 -2.40 10.46
N GLY A 67 5.05 -2.23 10.36
CA GLY A 67 4.40 -1.00 10.79
C GLY A 67 2.90 -0.99 10.55
N ASN A 68 2.23 -0.11 11.29
CA ASN A 68 0.80 0.13 11.12
C ASN A 68 0.56 1.20 10.05
N ALA A 69 0.07 0.80 8.89
CA ALA A 69 -0.24 1.70 7.78
C ALA A 69 -1.25 2.81 8.13
N ALA A 70 -2.11 2.60 9.13
CA ALA A 70 -3.06 3.59 9.59
C ALA A 70 -2.45 4.66 10.53
N ASP A 71 -1.22 4.44 11.00
CA ASP A 71 -0.46 5.38 11.81
C ASP A 71 0.32 6.35 10.91
N PHE A 72 0.03 7.63 11.03
CA PHE A 72 0.61 8.67 10.18
C PHE A 72 2.12 8.84 10.41
N GLU A 73 2.53 8.95 11.67
CA GLU A 73 3.94 9.19 12.03
C GLU A 73 4.82 7.98 11.68
N GLN A 74 4.34 6.76 11.96
CA GLN A 74 5.04 5.53 11.55
C GLN A 74 5.17 5.45 10.03
N THR A 75 4.13 5.83 9.28
CA THR A 75 4.19 5.82 7.82
C THR A 75 5.22 6.82 7.28
N GLU A 76 5.26 8.04 7.82
CA GLU A 76 6.28 9.03 7.42
C GLU A 76 7.69 8.53 7.71
N ALA A 77 7.93 7.99 8.90
CA ALA A 77 9.23 7.42 9.28
C ALA A 77 9.63 6.24 8.37
N THR A 78 8.67 5.35 8.04
CA THR A 78 8.88 4.21 7.16
C THR A 78 9.24 4.66 5.75
N VAL A 79 8.52 5.60 5.16
CA VAL A 79 8.80 6.12 3.81
C VAL A 79 10.15 6.83 3.76
N LYS A 80 10.50 7.59 4.81
CA LYS A 80 11.83 8.18 4.93
C LYS A 80 12.93 7.12 4.93
N GLN A 81 12.77 6.05 5.73
CA GLN A 81 13.73 4.94 5.77
C GLN A 81 13.84 4.23 4.41
N ILE A 82 12.73 3.99 3.73
CA ILE A 82 12.72 3.40 2.38
C ILE A 82 13.50 4.30 1.41
N LYS A 83 13.30 5.62 1.48
CA LYS A 83 14.06 6.57 0.66
C LYS A 83 15.56 6.54 0.93
N GLU A 84 15.96 6.37 2.18
CA GLU A 84 17.38 6.22 2.56
C GLU A 84 17.96 4.90 2.05
N ASP A 85 17.20 3.81 2.16
CA ASP A 85 17.63 2.46 1.77
C ASP A 85 17.74 2.23 0.26
N PHE A 86 16.84 2.83 -0.53
CA PHE A 86 16.72 2.57 -1.97
C PHE A 86 17.11 3.77 -2.85
N GLY A 87 17.20 4.97 -2.30
CA GLY A 87 17.49 6.18 -3.06
C GLY A 87 16.29 6.74 -3.84
N THR A 88 15.33 5.90 -4.27
CA THR A 88 14.11 6.31 -5.01
C THR A 88 12.88 5.57 -4.51
N ILE A 89 11.69 6.12 -4.83
CA ILE A 89 10.40 5.41 -4.77
C ILE A 89 9.68 5.74 -6.06
N ASP A 90 9.72 4.83 -7.02
CA ASP A 90 9.14 5.05 -8.36
C ASP A 90 7.68 4.62 -8.43
N ILE A 91 7.30 3.62 -7.65
CA ILE A 91 5.95 3.05 -7.66
C ILE A 91 5.47 2.88 -6.22
N LEU A 92 4.27 3.38 -5.93
CA LEU A 92 3.55 3.11 -4.69
C LEU A 92 2.30 2.28 -5.01
N VAL A 93 2.14 1.13 -4.34
CA VAL A 93 0.92 0.33 -4.40
C VAL A 93 0.25 0.33 -3.04
N ASN A 94 -0.85 1.06 -2.89
CA ASN A 94 -1.71 1.06 -1.73
C ASN A 94 -2.62 -0.17 -1.78
N ASN A 95 -2.13 -1.29 -1.24
CA ASN A 95 -2.81 -2.57 -1.23
C ASN A 95 -3.33 -2.95 0.17
N ALA A 96 -2.73 -2.42 1.25
CA ALA A 96 -3.18 -2.70 2.61
C ALA A 96 -4.70 -2.49 2.76
N GLY A 97 -5.37 -3.47 3.32
CA GLY A 97 -6.82 -3.38 3.49
C GLY A 97 -7.40 -4.58 4.23
N ILE A 98 -8.51 -4.33 4.88
CA ILE A 98 -9.30 -5.33 5.61
C ILE A 98 -10.78 -5.20 5.27
N THR A 99 -11.54 -6.23 5.61
CA THR A 99 -13.00 -6.20 5.65
C THR A 99 -13.47 -6.50 7.07
N LYS A 100 -14.54 -5.85 7.50
CA LYS A 100 -15.28 -6.15 8.72
C LYS A 100 -16.75 -6.01 8.42
N ASP A 101 -17.29 -7.02 7.76
CA ASP A 101 -18.63 -7.03 7.21
C ASP A 101 -19.69 -7.08 8.33
N GLY A 102 -20.79 -6.44 8.09
CA GLY A 102 -21.96 -6.41 8.99
C GLY A 102 -23.08 -5.57 8.39
N LEU A 103 -24.33 -6.01 8.59
CA LEU A 103 -25.50 -5.21 8.18
C LEU A 103 -25.47 -3.85 8.90
N MET A 104 -25.87 -2.77 8.22
CA MET A 104 -25.84 -1.40 8.74
C MET A 104 -26.42 -1.28 10.16
N LEU A 105 -27.54 -1.93 10.45
CA LEU A 105 -28.17 -1.91 11.77
C LEU A 105 -27.35 -2.57 12.89
N ARG A 106 -26.35 -3.38 12.54
CA ARG A 106 -25.50 -4.12 13.49
C ARG A 106 -24.02 -3.77 13.37
N MET A 107 -23.66 -2.94 12.39
CA MET A 107 -22.29 -2.49 12.20
C MET A 107 -21.91 -1.59 13.37
N THR A 108 -20.86 -1.96 14.08
CA THR A 108 -20.34 -1.16 15.20
C THR A 108 -19.45 -0.03 14.66
N GLU A 109 -19.36 1.07 15.44
CA GLU A 109 -18.42 2.16 15.17
C GLU A 109 -16.98 1.64 14.98
N LYS A 110 -16.58 0.71 15.85
CA LYS A 110 -15.25 0.07 15.72
C LYS A 110 -15.04 -0.66 14.39
N GLN A 111 -16.04 -1.37 13.87
CA GLN A 111 -15.95 -2.03 12.56
C GLN A 111 -15.82 -1.01 11.42
N TRP A 112 -16.55 0.10 11.54
CA TRP A 112 -16.45 1.22 10.60
C TRP A 112 -15.05 1.85 10.65
N ASP A 113 -14.61 2.30 11.81
CA ASP A 113 -13.34 2.99 12.00
C ASP A 113 -12.14 2.14 11.58
N ASP A 114 -12.11 0.86 11.97
CA ASP A 114 -11.04 -0.05 11.61
C ASP A 114 -10.88 -0.15 10.08
N VAL A 115 -12.00 -0.28 9.34
CA VAL A 115 -11.96 -0.40 7.88
C VAL A 115 -11.58 0.93 7.21
N ILE A 116 -12.14 2.05 7.66
CA ILE A 116 -11.76 3.37 7.12
C ILE A 116 -10.30 3.67 7.40
N ASN A 117 -9.82 3.41 8.61
CA ASN A 117 -8.43 3.67 8.98
C ASN A 117 -7.44 2.80 8.21
N VAL A 118 -7.70 1.49 8.11
CA VAL A 118 -6.77 0.59 7.43
C VAL A 118 -6.84 0.72 5.91
N ASN A 119 -8.02 0.93 5.31
CA ASN A 119 -8.14 0.95 3.86
C ASN A 119 -7.91 2.34 3.25
N LEU A 120 -8.54 3.38 3.82
CA LEU A 120 -8.53 4.72 3.21
C LEU A 120 -7.47 5.63 3.82
N LYS A 121 -7.44 5.72 5.15
CA LYS A 121 -6.45 6.59 5.82
C LYS A 121 -5.03 6.10 5.56
N SER A 122 -4.78 4.78 5.50
CA SER A 122 -3.46 4.27 5.14
C SER A 122 -3.01 4.73 3.74
N ALA A 123 -3.91 4.67 2.75
CA ALA A 123 -3.61 5.16 1.41
C ALA A 123 -3.28 6.66 1.41
N PHE A 124 -4.05 7.46 2.15
CA PHE A 124 -3.73 8.87 2.35
C PHE A 124 -2.33 9.05 2.97
N ASN A 125 -2.00 8.33 4.05
CA ASN A 125 -0.71 8.44 4.74
C ASN A 125 0.46 8.15 3.78
N PHE A 126 0.41 7.02 3.04
CA PHE A 126 1.48 6.67 2.12
C PHE A 126 1.56 7.61 0.91
N ILE A 127 0.43 8.07 0.37
CA ILE A 127 0.43 9.07 -0.71
C ILE A 127 1.08 10.36 -0.20
N HIS A 128 0.66 10.86 0.98
CA HIS A 128 1.21 12.07 1.59
C HIS A 128 2.72 11.99 1.75
N ALA A 129 3.23 10.87 2.27
CA ALA A 129 4.67 10.67 2.50
C ALA A 129 5.48 10.47 1.20
N CYS A 130 4.91 9.79 0.17
CA CYS A 130 5.60 9.49 -1.08
C CYS A 130 5.59 10.65 -2.09
N VAL A 131 4.51 11.45 -2.14
CA VAL A 131 4.38 12.55 -3.09
C VAL A 131 5.58 13.52 -3.08
N PRO A 132 6.10 13.99 -1.93
CA PRO A 132 7.28 14.87 -1.93
C PRO A 132 8.54 14.20 -2.52
N VAL A 133 8.67 12.88 -2.38
CA VAL A 133 9.77 12.10 -2.97
C VAL A 133 9.62 12.06 -4.49
N MET A 134 8.45 11.67 -4.98
CA MET A 134 8.13 11.56 -6.41
C MET A 134 8.21 12.91 -7.11
N MET A 135 7.75 13.99 -6.49
CA MET A 135 7.90 15.35 -7.05
C MET A 135 9.35 15.76 -7.24
N ARG A 136 10.24 15.46 -6.28
CA ARG A 136 11.69 15.75 -6.43
C ARG A 136 12.33 14.91 -7.52
N GLN A 137 11.85 13.68 -7.74
CA GLN A 137 12.27 12.78 -8.81
C GLN A 137 11.72 13.19 -10.19
N ARG A 138 10.70 14.08 -10.21
CA ARG A 138 9.94 14.46 -11.41
C ARG A 138 9.30 13.25 -12.08
N GLY A 139 8.76 12.34 -11.28
CA GLY A 139 8.08 11.16 -11.78
C GLY A 139 7.76 10.16 -10.68
N GLY A 140 6.70 9.41 -10.89
CA GLY A 140 6.24 8.35 -10.01
C GLY A 140 4.90 7.80 -10.48
N SER A 141 4.52 6.65 -9.97
CA SER A 141 3.23 6.02 -10.24
C SER A 141 2.59 5.57 -8.93
N ILE A 142 1.34 5.96 -8.71
CA ILE A 142 0.58 5.58 -7.52
C ILE A 142 -0.60 4.71 -7.95
N ILE A 143 -0.64 3.49 -7.43
CA ILE A 143 -1.68 2.49 -7.70
C ILE A 143 -2.48 2.27 -6.42
N ASN A 144 -3.78 2.54 -6.46
CA ASN A 144 -4.69 2.30 -5.36
C ASN A 144 -5.56 1.07 -5.64
N MET A 145 -5.48 0.07 -4.76
CA MET A 145 -6.28 -1.16 -4.87
C MET A 145 -7.72 -0.88 -4.45
N ALA A 146 -8.53 -0.39 -5.39
CA ALA A 146 -9.95 -0.15 -5.20
C ALA A 146 -10.77 -1.46 -5.25
N SER A 147 -12.08 -1.36 -5.42
CA SER A 147 -12.97 -2.50 -5.55
C SER A 147 -14.22 -2.12 -6.34
N VAL A 148 -14.82 -3.07 -7.03
CA VAL A 148 -16.16 -2.93 -7.62
C VAL A 148 -17.21 -2.56 -6.56
N VAL A 149 -17.02 -3.00 -5.33
CA VAL A 149 -17.87 -2.66 -4.19
C VAL A 149 -17.81 -1.16 -3.87
N GLY A 150 -16.71 -0.49 -4.13
CA GLY A 150 -16.58 0.97 -4.01
C GLY A 150 -17.36 1.74 -5.08
N VAL A 151 -17.75 1.09 -6.18
CA VAL A 151 -18.54 1.70 -7.26
C VAL A 151 -20.03 1.41 -7.10
N HIS A 152 -20.38 0.16 -6.77
CA HIS A 152 -21.78 -0.30 -6.77
C HIS A 152 -22.37 -0.51 -5.37
N GLY A 153 -21.52 -0.53 -4.33
CA GLY A 153 -21.93 -0.96 -2.99
C GLY A 153 -22.13 -2.48 -2.90
N ASN A 154 -22.31 -2.97 -1.68
CA ASN A 154 -22.72 -4.34 -1.40
C ASN A 154 -23.37 -4.42 -0.02
N ALA A 155 -24.45 -5.18 0.12
CA ALA A 155 -25.11 -5.39 1.40
C ALA A 155 -24.12 -5.96 2.43
N GLY A 156 -24.09 -5.39 3.64
CA GLY A 156 -23.18 -5.78 4.71
C GLY A 156 -21.75 -5.23 4.59
N GLN A 157 -21.45 -4.43 3.59
CA GLN A 157 -20.12 -3.87 3.35
C GLN A 157 -20.09 -2.34 3.26
N ALA A 158 -20.95 -1.65 4.00
CA ALA A 158 -21.04 -0.19 3.92
C ALA A 158 -19.72 0.52 4.24
N ASN A 159 -18.98 0.07 5.27
CA ASN A 159 -17.65 0.56 5.62
C ASN A 159 -16.62 0.29 4.53
N TYR A 160 -16.58 -0.93 3.99
CA TYR A 160 -15.66 -1.31 2.92
C TYR A 160 -15.95 -0.56 1.62
N ALA A 161 -17.24 -0.49 1.23
CA ALA A 161 -17.68 0.28 0.07
C ALA A 161 -17.26 1.74 0.17
N ALA A 162 -17.55 2.39 1.31
CA ALA A 162 -17.14 3.77 1.57
C ALA A 162 -15.62 3.96 1.48
N SER A 163 -14.83 3.06 2.08
CA SER A 163 -13.37 3.13 2.02
C SER A 163 -12.83 3.02 0.59
N LYS A 164 -13.37 2.11 -0.23
CA LYS A 164 -12.94 1.90 -1.61
C LYS A 164 -13.45 2.98 -2.58
N ALA A 165 -14.62 3.53 -2.35
CA ALA A 165 -15.10 4.73 -3.05
C ALA A 165 -14.24 5.96 -2.72
N GLY A 166 -13.89 6.14 -1.45
CA GLY A 166 -12.96 7.18 -1.00
C GLY A 166 -11.58 7.07 -1.67
N MET A 167 -11.05 5.85 -1.82
CA MET A 167 -9.80 5.62 -2.55
C MET A 167 -9.87 6.09 -4.02
N ILE A 168 -10.99 5.83 -4.70
CA ILE A 168 -11.19 6.26 -6.09
C ILE A 168 -11.20 7.80 -6.16
N ALA A 169 -11.91 8.46 -5.25
CA ALA A 169 -11.98 9.92 -5.20
C ALA A 169 -10.61 10.53 -4.84
N LEU A 170 -9.91 9.97 -3.85
CA LEU A 170 -8.57 10.38 -3.44
C LEU A 170 -7.59 10.30 -4.62
N ALA A 171 -7.59 9.19 -5.37
CA ALA A 171 -6.75 9.04 -6.56
C ALA A 171 -6.98 10.14 -7.60
N LYS A 172 -8.25 10.47 -7.87
CA LYS A 172 -8.61 11.53 -8.83
C LYS A 172 -8.13 12.91 -8.38
N SER A 173 -8.31 13.25 -7.09
CA SER A 173 -7.88 14.53 -6.53
C SER A 173 -6.36 14.68 -6.60
N VAL A 174 -5.64 13.67 -6.13
CA VAL A 174 -4.16 13.67 -6.14
C VAL A 174 -3.62 13.74 -7.57
N ALA A 175 -4.24 13.03 -8.52
CA ALA A 175 -3.83 13.08 -9.93
C ALA A 175 -3.99 14.48 -10.53
N GLN A 176 -5.05 15.22 -10.17
CA GLN A 176 -5.23 16.61 -10.62
C GLN A 176 -4.19 17.57 -10.01
N GLU A 177 -3.83 17.36 -8.74
CA GLU A 177 -2.86 18.22 -8.05
C GLU A 177 -1.42 17.95 -8.50
N MET A 178 -1.07 16.67 -8.69
CA MET A 178 0.32 16.21 -8.87
C MET A 178 0.66 15.89 -10.33
N GLY A 179 -0.31 15.54 -11.17
CA GLY A 179 -0.08 15.19 -12.57
C GLY A 179 0.72 16.22 -13.35
N PRO A 180 0.50 17.54 -13.20
CA PRO A 180 1.34 18.55 -13.85
C PRO A 180 2.79 18.62 -13.40
N LYS A 181 3.14 17.88 -12.34
CA LYS A 181 4.48 17.90 -11.70
C LYS A 181 5.29 16.62 -11.96
N GLY A 182 4.73 15.67 -12.72
CA GLY A 182 5.38 14.41 -13.14
C GLY A 182 4.74 13.16 -12.54
#